data_8446f7f1055ebaedc4fe8ed16f0c2451
#
_entry.id   8446f7f1055ebaedc4fe8ed16f0c2451
#
_cell.length_a   1.000
_cell.length_b   1.000
_cell.length_c   1.000
_cell.angle_alpha   90.00
_cell.angle_beta   90.00
_cell.angle_gamma   90.00
#
_symmetry.space_group_name_H-M   'P 1'
#
loop_
_entity.id
_entity.type
_entity.pdbx_description
1 polymer ?
#
loop_
_entity_poly.entity_id
_entity_poly.type
_entity_poly.pdbx_seq_one_letter_code
_entity_poly.pdbx_strand_id
1 'polypeptide(L)'
;MTSFRLTVLIGGATSLTRLLGFIRDVFIAAFFGAGPVADAFFIAFRIPNLVRRLMGEGGWTGAYVPVATKIISIGDQSRERSLMSDSLFYISLVTAILVIIGEIFAVEIIEILAPGSSVDGYELSILYFRVLLPLISGAILTSLLSTILISQNN
;
A
#
# COMPACT_ATOMS: atom_id res chain seq x y z
N MET A 1 -18.51 2.10 28.32
CA MET A 1 -19.22 1.12 27.45
C MET A 1 -19.01 1.35 25.95
N THR A 2 -18.61 2.54 25.53
CA THR A 2 -18.29 2.89 24.13
C THR A 2 -17.00 2.25 23.60
N SER A 3 -15.96 2.15 24.42
CA SER A 3 -14.66 1.59 24.00
C SER A 3 -14.74 0.11 23.61
N PHE A 4 -15.49 -0.71 24.34
CA PHE A 4 -15.65 -2.14 24.03
C PHE A 4 -16.37 -2.37 22.71
N ARG A 5 -17.42 -1.60 22.42
CA ARG A 5 -18.13 -1.68 21.13
C ARG A 5 -17.25 -1.26 19.96
N LEU A 6 -16.45 -0.23 20.13
CA LEU A 6 -15.47 0.21 19.13
C LEU A 6 -14.41 -0.86 18.86
N THR A 7 -13.86 -1.48 19.90
CA THR A 7 -12.88 -2.56 19.77
C THR A 7 -13.45 -3.76 19.02
N VAL A 8 -14.69 -4.16 19.35
CA VAL A 8 -15.38 -5.27 18.66
C VAL A 8 -15.65 -4.92 17.19
N LEU A 9 -16.08 -3.69 16.90
CA LEU A 9 -16.31 -3.23 15.52
C LEU A 9 -15.01 -3.22 14.70
N ILE A 10 -13.94 -2.67 15.24
CA ILE A 10 -12.64 -2.62 14.55
C ILE A 10 -12.09 -4.04 14.38
N GLY A 11 -12.13 -4.87 15.40
CA GLY A 11 -11.71 -6.26 15.33
C GLY A 11 -12.53 -7.06 14.32
N GLY A 12 -13.85 -6.88 14.29
CA GLY A 12 -14.75 -7.51 13.32
C GLY A 12 -14.46 -7.06 11.89
N ALA A 13 -14.29 -5.75 11.66
CA ALA A 13 -13.94 -5.21 10.35
C ALA A 13 -12.58 -5.74 9.86
N THR A 14 -11.58 -5.79 10.74
CA THR A 14 -10.25 -6.33 10.41
C THR A 14 -10.33 -7.82 10.07
N SER A 15 -11.10 -8.61 10.84
CA SER A 15 -11.29 -10.03 10.58
C SER A 15 -12.03 -10.26 9.26
N LEU A 16 -13.05 -9.46 8.96
CA LEU A 16 -13.77 -9.51 7.69
C LEU A 16 -12.85 -9.19 6.50
N THR A 17 -12.04 -8.16 6.62
CA THR A 17 -11.06 -7.79 5.56
C THR A 17 -10.05 -8.92 5.31
N ARG A 18 -9.58 -9.59 6.35
CA ARG A 18 -8.68 -10.75 6.22
C ARG A 18 -9.37 -11.94 5.57
N LEU A 19 -10.62 -12.21 5.96
CA LEU A 19 -11.43 -13.29 5.38
C LEU A 19 -11.69 -13.03 3.89
N LEU A 20 -12.08 -11.82 3.52
CA LEU A 20 -12.27 -11.42 2.12
C LEU A 20 -10.97 -11.51 1.31
N GLY A 21 -9.83 -11.14 1.90
CA GLY A 21 -8.51 -11.33 1.31
C GLY A 21 -8.19 -12.79 1.04
N PHE A 22 -8.46 -13.68 2.01
CA PHE A 22 -8.27 -15.11 1.86
C PHE A 22 -9.20 -15.70 0.78
N ILE A 23 -10.48 -15.32 0.79
CA ILE A 23 -11.45 -15.75 -0.24
C ILE A 23 -10.97 -15.31 -1.63
N ARG A 24 -10.52 -14.07 -1.80
CA ARG A 24 -9.94 -13.59 -3.05
C ARG A 24 -8.78 -14.49 -3.51
N ASP A 25 -7.86 -14.82 -2.60
CA ASP A 25 -6.68 -15.63 -2.94
C ASP A 25 -7.07 -17.06 -3.33
N VAL A 26 -8.09 -17.64 -2.66
CA VAL A 26 -8.67 -18.93 -3.03
C VAL A 26 -9.32 -18.86 -4.42
N PHE A 27 -10.09 -17.80 -4.72
CA PHE A 27 -10.67 -17.63 -6.05
C PHE A 27 -9.60 -17.48 -7.14
N ILE A 28 -8.56 -16.68 -6.90
CA ILE A 28 -7.44 -16.54 -7.84
C ILE A 28 -6.81 -17.91 -8.08
N ALA A 29 -6.52 -18.68 -7.03
CA ALA A 29 -5.96 -20.02 -7.16
C ALA A 29 -6.90 -21.00 -7.87
N ALA A 30 -8.21 -20.91 -7.63
CA ALA A 30 -9.20 -21.81 -8.25
C ALA A 30 -9.42 -21.50 -9.75
N PHE A 31 -9.44 -20.21 -10.14
CA PHE A 31 -9.67 -19.80 -11.52
C PHE A 31 -8.42 -19.87 -12.41
N PHE A 32 -7.26 -19.47 -11.86
CA PHE A 32 -6.01 -19.46 -12.63
C PHE A 32 -5.19 -20.73 -12.43
N GLY A 33 -5.54 -21.56 -11.42
CA GLY A 33 -4.82 -22.78 -11.11
C GLY A 33 -3.38 -22.53 -10.62
N ALA A 34 -2.60 -23.60 -10.49
CA ALA A 34 -1.14 -23.54 -10.32
C ALA A 34 -0.51 -23.45 -11.72
N GLY A 35 -0.57 -22.28 -12.33
CA GLY A 35 -0.10 -22.06 -13.70
C GLY A 35 0.74 -20.81 -13.87
N PRO A 36 1.41 -20.65 -15.03
CA PRO A 36 2.31 -19.53 -15.29
C PRO A 36 1.68 -18.14 -15.04
N VAL A 37 0.37 -18.02 -15.27
CA VAL A 37 -0.39 -16.76 -15.08
C VAL A 37 -0.48 -16.39 -13.60
N ALA A 38 -0.82 -17.35 -12.72
CA ALA A 38 -0.89 -17.13 -11.28
C ALA A 38 0.50 -16.83 -10.71
N ASP A 39 1.50 -17.60 -11.11
CA ASP A 39 2.88 -17.39 -10.67
C ASP A 39 3.39 -16.00 -11.08
N ALA A 40 3.14 -15.59 -12.32
CA ALA A 40 3.49 -14.27 -12.83
C ALA A 40 2.84 -13.15 -12.00
N PHE A 41 1.57 -13.30 -11.64
CA PHE A 41 0.87 -12.34 -10.79
C PHE A 41 1.49 -12.24 -9.40
N PHE A 42 1.74 -13.37 -8.74
CA PHE A 42 2.32 -13.37 -7.40
C PHE A 42 3.75 -12.83 -7.37
N ILE A 43 4.55 -13.11 -8.39
CA ILE A 43 5.90 -12.54 -8.55
C ILE A 43 5.81 -11.03 -8.70
N ALA A 44 4.99 -10.56 -9.64
CA ALA A 44 4.81 -9.13 -9.91
C ALA A 44 4.26 -8.37 -8.69
N PHE A 45 3.40 -8.98 -7.89
CA PHE A 45 2.75 -8.36 -6.74
C PHE A 45 3.67 -8.23 -5.51
N ARG A 46 4.80 -8.96 -5.44
CA ARG A 46 5.69 -8.98 -4.25
C ARG A 46 6.19 -7.60 -3.85
N ILE A 47 6.91 -6.91 -4.73
CA ILE A 47 7.50 -5.60 -4.42
C ILE A 47 6.42 -4.54 -4.21
N PRO A 48 5.46 -4.39 -5.12
CA PRO A 48 4.36 -3.48 -4.91
C PRO A 48 3.67 -3.65 -3.56
N ASN A 49 3.34 -4.87 -3.17
CA ASN A 49 2.70 -5.13 -1.89
C ASN A 49 3.61 -4.84 -0.70
N LEU A 50 4.92 -5.09 -0.81
CA LEU A 50 5.90 -4.74 0.22
C LEU A 50 5.94 -3.21 0.43
N VAL A 51 6.04 -2.44 -0.64
CA VAL A 51 6.04 -0.97 -0.60
C VAL A 51 4.73 -0.46 0.02
N ARG A 52 3.59 -0.99 -0.40
CA ARG A 52 2.29 -0.65 0.18
C ARG A 52 2.23 -0.93 1.69
N ARG A 53 2.76 -2.05 2.15
CA ARG A 53 2.79 -2.42 3.58
C ARG A 53 3.72 -1.51 4.37
N LEU A 54 4.92 -1.24 3.87
CA LEU A 54 5.88 -0.38 4.55
C LEU A 54 5.40 1.06 4.66
N MET A 55 4.81 1.60 3.62
CA MET A 55 4.37 3.00 3.58
C MET A 55 2.92 3.18 4.01
N GLY A 56 2.03 2.23 3.73
CA GLY A 56 0.60 2.36 3.97
C GLY A 56 0.11 1.82 5.32
N GLU A 57 0.71 0.75 5.84
CA GLU A 57 0.19 0.03 7.02
C GLU A 57 0.93 0.38 8.33
N GLY A 58 1.20 1.64 8.58
CA GLY A 58 1.69 2.08 9.89
C GLY A 58 3.05 2.80 9.90
N GLY A 59 3.89 2.66 8.89
CA GLY A 59 5.18 3.35 8.84
C GLY A 59 5.00 4.87 8.88
N TRP A 60 4.09 5.38 8.08
CA TRP A 60 3.76 6.80 8.04
C TRP A 60 2.91 7.25 9.23
N THR A 61 1.87 6.51 9.58
CA THR A 61 0.95 6.83 10.68
C THR A 61 1.71 6.98 11.99
N GLY A 62 2.66 6.08 12.26
CA GLY A 62 3.50 6.12 13.47
C GLY A 62 4.39 7.37 13.55
N ALA A 63 4.81 7.94 12.44
CA ALA A 63 5.62 9.15 12.40
C ALA A 63 4.76 10.43 12.38
N TYR A 64 3.66 10.43 11.62
CA TYR A 64 2.84 11.62 11.42
C TYR A 64 1.96 11.96 12.63
N VAL A 65 1.26 10.99 13.20
CA VAL A 65 0.26 11.24 14.26
C VAL A 65 0.86 11.94 15.48
N PRO A 66 2.01 11.55 16.05
CA PRO A 66 2.58 12.24 17.20
C PRO A 66 2.93 13.71 16.93
N VAL A 67 3.40 14.00 15.70
CA VAL A 67 3.74 15.37 15.31
C VAL A 67 2.49 16.21 15.10
N ALA A 68 1.49 15.66 14.39
CA ALA A 68 0.23 16.33 14.12
C ALA A 68 -0.53 16.64 15.42
N THR A 69 -0.68 15.68 16.33
CA THR A 69 -1.37 15.89 17.61
C THR A 69 -0.69 16.95 18.47
N LYS A 70 0.65 17.02 18.44
CA LYS A 70 1.38 18.07 19.16
C LYS A 70 1.11 19.47 18.58
N ILE A 71 1.06 19.61 17.24
CA ILE A 71 0.76 20.89 16.59
C ILE A 71 -0.69 21.30 16.85
N ILE A 72 -1.62 20.37 16.74
CA ILE A 72 -3.05 20.61 17.03
C ILE A 72 -3.25 21.03 18.48
N SER A 73 -2.56 20.40 19.45
CA SER A 73 -2.67 20.74 20.86
C SER A 73 -2.19 22.17 21.19
N ILE A 74 -1.28 22.74 20.39
CA ILE A 74 -0.79 24.12 20.52
C ILE A 74 -1.76 25.11 19.86
N GLY A 75 -2.69 24.64 18.99
CA GLY A 75 -3.64 25.48 18.27
C GLY A 75 -3.05 26.26 17.10
N ASP A 76 -1.86 25.85 16.61
CA ASP A 76 -1.18 26.51 15.49
C ASP A 76 -1.71 25.97 14.13
N GLN A 77 -2.81 26.55 13.69
CA GLN A 77 -3.45 26.17 12.41
C GLN A 77 -2.55 26.39 11.18
N SER A 78 -1.61 27.33 11.26
CA SER A 78 -0.70 27.58 10.14
C SER A 78 0.30 26.44 9.96
N ARG A 79 0.86 25.97 11.07
CA ARG A 79 1.75 24.79 11.10
C ARG A 79 1.03 23.50 10.74
N GLU A 80 -0.20 23.34 11.19
CA GLU A 80 -1.02 22.17 10.84
C GLU A 80 -1.21 22.07 9.32
N ARG A 81 -1.62 23.16 8.67
CA ARG A 81 -1.78 23.20 7.21
C ARG A 81 -0.47 22.96 6.46
N SER A 82 0.64 23.54 6.93
CA SER A 82 1.95 23.32 6.35
C SER A 82 2.34 21.83 6.47
N LEU A 83 2.19 21.22 7.66
CA LEU A 83 2.49 19.81 7.85
C LEU A 83 1.68 18.90 6.91
N MET A 84 0.39 19.18 6.74
CA MET A 84 -0.46 18.43 5.81
C MET A 84 0.00 18.58 4.36
N SER A 85 0.22 19.82 3.91
CA SER A 85 0.65 20.12 2.54
C SER A 85 2.01 19.51 2.23
N ASP A 86 2.98 19.69 3.13
CA ASP A 86 4.33 19.17 2.97
C ASP A 86 4.33 17.63 2.94
N SER A 87 3.54 17.01 3.83
CA SER A 87 3.39 15.56 3.87
C SER A 87 2.79 15.01 2.58
N LEU A 88 1.73 15.62 2.07
CA LEU A 88 1.12 15.24 0.80
C LEU A 88 2.11 15.39 -0.35
N PHE A 89 2.84 16.50 -0.40
CA PHE A 89 3.82 16.77 -1.44
C PHE A 89 4.96 15.76 -1.42
N TYR A 90 5.62 15.57 -0.27
CA TYR A 90 6.79 14.69 -0.19
C TYR A 90 6.43 13.22 -0.41
N ILE A 91 5.31 12.74 0.13
CA ILE A 91 4.89 11.36 -0.10
C ILE A 91 4.48 11.13 -1.55
N SER A 92 3.76 12.07 -2.16
CA SER A 92 3.43 11.98 -3.58
C SER A 92 4.69 11.98 -4.44
N LEU A 93 5.65 12.84 -4.12
CA LEU A 93 6.93 12.90 -4.82
C LEU A 93 7.72 11.60 -4.70
N VAL A 94 7.89 11.09 -3.47
CA VAL A 94 8.60 9.82 -3.22
C VAL A 94 7.92 8.66 -3.92
N THR A 95 6.59 8.60 -3.85
CA THR A 95 5.81 7.54 -4.50
C THR A 95 5.92 7.63 -6.02
N ALA A 96 5.86 8.83 -6.59
CA ALA A 96 6.06 9.04 -8.03
C ALA A 96 7.46 8.60 -8.49
N ILE A 97 8.49 8.96 -7.73
CA ILE A 97 9.88 8.52 -8.02
C ILE A 97 9.99 7.00 -7.97
N LEU A 98 9.41 6.36 -6.96
CA LEU A 98 9.41 4.89 -6.83
C LEU A 98 8.69 4.21 -8.00
N VAL A 99 7.56 4.76 -8.45
CA VAL A 99 6.85 4.25 -9.64
C VAL A 99 7.71 4.41 -10.89
N ILE A 100 8.30 5.58 -11.12
CA ILE A 100 9.13 5.84 -12.29
C ILE A 100 10.36 4.91 -12.31
N ILE A 101 11.05 4.75 -11.19
CA ILE A 101 12.18 3.83 -11.07
C ILE A 101 11.71 2.39 -11.32
N GLY A 102 10.60 1.98 -10.72
CA GLY A 102 10.05 0.65 -10.92
C GLY A 102 9.63 0.37 -12.36
N GLU A 103 9.08 1.35 -13.07
CA GLU A 103 8.75 1.23 -14.50
C GLU A 103 9.98 1.10 -15.39
N ILE A 104 11.03 1.90 -15.11
CA ILE A 104 12.28 1.86 -15.87
C ILE A 104 13.00 0.53 -15.67
N PHE A 105 13.11 0.07 -14.43
CA PHE A 105 13.83 -1.14 -14.03
C PHE A 105 12.92 -2.37 -13.88
N ALA A 106 11.72 -2.38 -14.47
CA ALA A 106 10.76 -3.47 -14.34
C ALA A 106 11.32 -4.82 -14.79
N VAL A 107 12.12 -4.83 -15.85
CA VAL A 107 12.74 -6.03 -16.43
C VAL A 107 13.76 -6.60 -15.46
N GLU A 108 14.70 -5.80 -15.00
CA GLU A 108 15.78 -6.18 -14.08
C GLU A 108 15.23 -6.64 -12.72
N ILE A 109 14.20 -5.96 -12.24
CA ILE A 109 13.53 -6.32 -10.99
C ILE A 109 12.89 -7.70 -11.10
N ILE A 110 12.17 -7.99 -12.19
CA ILE A 110 11.52 -9.28 -12.39
C ILE A 110 12.55 -10.39 -12.63
N GLU A 111 13.64 -10.10 -13.32
CA GLU A 111 14.74 -11.06 -13.51
C GLU A 111 15.36 -11.53 -12.16
N ILE A 112 15.54 -10.58 -11.23
CA ILE A 112 16.02 -10.90 -9.87
C ILE A 112 14.98 -11.67 -9.06
N LEU A 113 13.69 -11.37 -9.21
CA LEU A 113 12.62 -11.99 -8.41
C LEU A 113 12.24 -13.40 -8.87
N ALA A 114 12.42 -13.69 -10.15
CA ALA A 114 11.97 -14.93 -10.79
C ALA A 114 13.05 -15.54 -11.70
N PRO A 115 14.24 -15.84 -11.17
CA PRO A 115 15.28 -16.46 -11.96
C PRO A 115 14.81 -17.85 -12.45
N GLY A 116 14.84 -18.08 -13.76
CA GLY A 116 14.45 -19.37 -14.36
C GLY A 116 12.96 -19.56 -14.65
N SER A 117 12.17 -18.48 -14.61
CA SER A 117 10.78 -18.51 -15.10
C SER A 117 10.70 -18.89 -16.58
N SER A 118 9.59 -19.52 -16.99
CA SER A 118 9.29 -19.71 -18.42
C SER A 118 9.19 -18.37 -19.13
N VAL A 119 9.52 -18.32 -20.42
CA VAL A 119 9.51 -17.09 -21.21
C VAL A 119 8.14 -16.38 -21.11
N ASP A 120 7.05 -17.12 -21.26
CA ASP A 120 5.69 -16.60 -21.18
C ASP A 120 5.36 -16.06 -19.76
N GLY A 121 5.78 -16.76 -18.73
CA GLY A 121 5.59 -16.32 -17.33
C GLY A 121 6.39 -15.06 -16.99
N TYR A 122 7.57 -14.92 -17.58
CA TYR A 122 8.43 -13.76 -17.39
C TYR A 122 7.82 -12.47 -18.01
N GLU A 123 7.38 -12.54 -19.26
CA GLU A 123 6.74 -11.39 -19.92
C GLU A 123 5.45 -10.95 -19.22
N LEU A 124 4.63 -11.92 -18.79
CA LEU A 124 3.44 -11.64 -18.00
C LEU A 124 3.76 -10.99 -16.65
N SER A 125 4.83 -11.42 -15.98
CA SER A 125 5.26 -10.82 -14.72
C SER A 125 5.65 -9.36 -14.89
N ILE A 126 6.38 -9.01 -15.94
CA ILE A 126 6.75 -7.62 -16.25
C ILE A 126 5.50 -6.78 -16.53
N LEU A 127 4.57 -7.29 -17.34
CA LEU A 127 3.32 -6.59 -17.65
C LEU A 127 2.51 -6.33 -16.38
N TYR A 128 2.30 -7.34 -15.54
CA TYR A 128 1.56 -7.20 -14.29
C TYR A 128 2.26 -6.27 -13.31
N PHE A 129 3.58 -6.31 -13.22
CA PHE A 129 4.35 -5.41 -12.37
C PHE A 129 4.14 -3.95 -12.75
N ARG A 130 4.23 -3.62 -14.04
CA ARG A 130 3.98 -2.27 -14.56
C ARG A 130 2.56 -1.79 -14.30
N VAL A 131 1.56 -2.64 -14.46
CA VAL A 131 0.17 -2.29 -14.16
C VAL A 131 -0.07 -2.09 -12.65
N LEU A 132 0.58 -2.87 -11.81
CA LEU A 132 0.39 -2.83 -10.36
C LEU A 132 1.10 -1.65 -9.69
N LEU A 133 2.21 -1.16 -10.24
CA LEU A 133 2.96 -0.05 -9.67
C LEU A 133 2.14 1.24 -9.51
N PRO A 134 1.46 1.77 -10.53
CA PRO A 134 0.60 2.95 -10.39
C PRO A 134 -0.56 2.76 -9.41
N LEU A 135 -1.12 1.54 -9.34
CA LEU A 135 -2.22 1.20 -8.43
C LEU A 135 -1.83 1.35 -6.96
N ILE A 136 -0.57 1.07 -6.65
CA ILE A 136 -0.03 1.18 -5.29
C ILE A 136 0.13 2.63 -4.86
N SER A 137 0.47 3.51 -5.78
CA SER A 137 0.54 4.94 -5.49
C SER A 137 -0.81 5.46 -4.97
N GLY A 138 -1.91 5.02 -5.57
CA GLY A 138 -3.27 5.30 -5.09
C GLY A 138 -3.53 4.78 -3.68
N ALA A 139 -3.10 3.56 -3.37
CA ALA A 139 -3.27 2.97 -2.04
C ALA A 139 -2.46 3.71 -0.96
N ILE A 140 -1.23 4.14 -1.28
CA ILE A 140 -0.39 4.93 -0.36
C ILE A 140 -1.01 6.30 -0.09
N LEU A 141 -1.46 7.00 -1.14
CA LEU A 141 -2.14 8.30 -1.00
C LEU A 141 -3.42 8.20 -0.18
N THR A 142 -4.22 7.16 -0.39
CA THR A 142 -5.44 6.90 0.40
C THR A 142 -5.10 6.67 1.87
N SER A 143 -4.04 5.92 2.17
CA SER A 143 -3.57 5.70 3.55
C SER A 143 -3.12 7.00 4.20
N LEU A 144 -2.40 7.86 3.47
CA LEU A 144 -1.99 9.17 3.95
C LEU A 144 -3.19 10.06 4.29
N LEU A 145 -4.15 10.18 3.38
CA LEU A 145 -5.37 10.96 3.60
C LEU A 145 -6.15 10.45 4.81
N SER A 146 -6.26 9.13 4.98
CA SER A 146 -6.88 8.52 6.15
C SER A 146 -6.15 8.89 7.45
N THR A 147 -4.82 8.88 7.44
CA THR A 147 -4.00 9.26 8.60
C THR A 147 -4.22 10.74 8.99
N ILE A 148 -4.27 11.63 8.00
CA ILE A 148 -4.53 13.05 8.22
C ILE A 148 -5.92 13.25 8.85
N LEU A 149 -6.95 12.61 8.30
CA LEU A 149 -8.31 12.70 8.83
C LEU A 149 -8.43 12.16 10.26
N ILE A 150 -7.76 11.06 10.58
CA ILE A 150 -7.72 10.49 11.94
C ILE A 150 -7.06 11.47 12.92
N SER A 151 -5.98 12.12 12.51
CA SER A 151 -5.27 13.06 13.38
C SER A 151 -6.07 14.33 13.73
N GLN A 152 -7.01 14.72 12.87
CA GLN A 152 -7.88 15.88 13.09
C GLN A 152 -9.11 15.55 13.98
N ASN A 153 -9.44 14.29 14.13
CA ASN A 153 -10.65 13.86 14.85
C ASN A 153 -10.35 13.38 16.30
N ASN A 154 -9.09 13.52 16.76
CA ASN A 154 -8.64 13.26 18.12
C ASN A 154 -8.30 14.56 18.85
#